data_52e8c5f310d78e9d821ad695b41a4cc8
#
_entry.id   52e8c5f310d78e9d821ad695b41a4cc8
#
_cell.length_a   1.000
_cell.length_b   1.000
_cell.length_c   1.000
_cell.angle_alpha   90.00
_cell.angle_beta   90.00
_cell.angle_gamma   90.00
#
_symmetry.space_group_name_H-M   'P 1'
#
loop_
_entity.id
_entity.type
_entity.pdbx_description
1 polymer ?
#
loop_
_entity_poly.entity_id
_entity_poly.type
_entity_poly.pdbx_seq_one_letter_code
_entity_poly.pdbx_strand_id
1 'polypeptide(L)'
;MLNLSPLFFTTVDDETCMHDELDLPPEQRDWIANARKDVRDCLRTGIPRVLNELGYTEDIPQPRFFTQGSWAYKTLNSPAQRPQQADVDDGCYLPLSFVSQTKRPSTAATVFFNAAEEALKPLIDTKRWTLVTDKPTCIRIVIATYAHIDIPLYAIPDEEFATLRAAMESYGYDSLTKAINIAERDVWTALPADKVLLAHREHNWMASDPRPVKEWFLGEVEAKGEQLRRVVRYLKAFRDWRWPTGGPTSILLMAAAAPIFEKRDRRDDLALLDVVAALPARLRAGVDNPVEGAESLTARLGKTGVEEAAEAFEEFEKVLRGATDAGSPSQACSWMQNSFGPRFPNEPNRIKVVSVAATIAAAPATAGPSELIGRTKAG
;
A
#
# COMPACT_ATOMS: atom_id res chain seq x y z
N MET A 1 -22.24 6.09 24.44
CA MET A 1 -21.32 5.76 23.33
C MET A 1 -20.56 4.49 23.66
N LEU A 2 -20.41 3.59 22.71
CA LEU A 2 -19.58 2.38 22.84
C LEU A 2 -18.15 2.66 22.39
N ASN A 3 -17.19 1.95 22.97
CA ASN A 3 -15.80 1.96 22.52
C ASN A 3 -15.50 0.62 21.82
N LEU A 4 -15.50 0.66 20.47
CA LEU A 4 -15.21 -0.50 19.64
C LEU A 4 -13.70 -0.70 19.37
N SER A 5 -12.86 0.24 19.78
CA SER A 5 -11.41 0.18 19.49
C SER A 5 -10.72 -1.12 19.88
N PRO A 6 -11.08 -1.81 21.00
CA PRO A 6 -10.47 -3.11 21.31
C PRO A 6 -10.69 -4.19 20.23
N LEU A 7 -11.76 -4.05 19.42
CA LEU A 7 -12.04 -4.96 18.30
C LEU A 7 -11.34 -4.51 17.00
N PHE A 8 -10.98 -3.24 16.87
CA PHE A 8 -10.17 -2.74 15.76
C PHE A 8 -8.69 -3.02 15.94
N PHE A 9 -8.17 -2.69 17.13
CA PHE A 9 -6.76 -2.84 17.48
C PHE A 9 -6.57 -3.05 18.99
N THR A 10 -5.81 -4.06 19.35
CA THR A 10 -5.37 -4.33 20.73
C THR A 10 -3.89 -4.67 20.76
N THR A 11 -3.27 -4.47 21.92
CA THR A 11 -1.91 -4.92 22.21
C THR A 11 -1.91 -5.96 23.34
N VAL A 12 -3.10 -6.47 23.67
CA VAL A 12 -3.26 -7.52 24.68
C VAL A 12 -3.01 -8.86 24.00
N ASP A 13 -2.07 -9.61 24.52
CA ASP A 13 -1.78 -10.97 24.04
C ASP A 13 -3.03 -11.84 24.17
N ASP A 14 -3.21 -12.79 23.25
CA ASP A 14 -4.35 -13.69 23.14
C ASP A 14 -5.71 -13.04 22.79
N GLU A 15 -5.75 -11.73 22.53
CA GLU A 15 -6.92 -11.04 22.03
C GLU A 15 -6.79 -10.75 20.52
N THR A 16 -7.55 -11.44 19.69
CA THR A 16 -7.60 -11.13 18.26
C THR A 16 -8.36 -9.83 17.99
N CYS A 17 -7.88 -9.04 17.04
CA CYS A 17 -8.56 -7.82 16.60
C CYS A 17 -8.63 -7.78 15.07
N MET A 18 -9.45 -6.88 14.54
CA MET A 18 -9.56 -6.72 13.09
C MET A 18 -8.21 -6.46 12.42
N HIS A 19 -7.33 -5.67 13.06
CA HIS A 19 -6.01 -5.37 12.49
C HIS A 19 -5.19 -6.64 12.25
N ASP A 20 -5.27 -7.63 13.13
CA ASP A 20 -4.57 -8.92 12.99
C ASP A 20 -5.19 -9.77 11.88
N GLU A 21 -6.53 -9.77 11.78
CA GLU A 21 -7.28 -10.46 10.72
C GLU A 21 -7.04 -9.86 9.31
N LEU A 22 -6.50 -8.64 9.24
CA LEU A 22 -6.06 -8.04 7.98
C LEU A 22 -4.67 -8.51 7.56
N ASP A 23 -3.90 -9.13 8.42
CA ASP A 23 -2.60 -9.66 8.07
C ASP A 23 -2.73 -10.98 7.30
N LEU A 24 -1.80 -11.19 6.39
CA LEU A 24 -1.66 -12.51 5.77
C LEU A 24 -1.20 -13.51 6.85
N PRO A 25 -1.77 -14.72 6.86
CA PRO A 25 -1.25 -15.80 7.69
C PRO A 25 0.26 -15.94 7.51
N PRO A 26 1.05 -16.21 8.56
CA PRO A 26 2.51 -16.28 8.49
C PRO A 26 3.02 -17.19 7.37
N GLU A 27 2.40 -18.36 7.20
CA GLU A 27 2.75 -19.32 6.14
C GLU A 27 2.56 -18.74 4.73
N GLN A 28 1.48 -17.98 4.50
CA GLN A 28 1.21 -17.32 3.22
C GLN A 28 2.21 -16.18 2.98
N ARG A 29 2.53 -15.43 4.02
CA ARG A 29 3.52 -14.36 3.95
C ARG A 29 4.91 -14.89 3.61
N ASP A 30 5.33 -15.97 4.26
CA ASP A 30 6.60 -16.64 4.01
C ASP A 30 6.64 -17.24 2.60
N TRP A 31 5.55 -17.84 2.15
CA TRP A 31 5.41 -18.35 0.79
C TRP A 31 5.62 -17.22 -0.24
N ILE A 32 4.95 -16.10 -0.08
CA ILE A 32 5.08 -14.94 -0.98
C ILE A 32 6.52 -14.41 -0.96
N ALA A 33 7.14 -14.29 0.22
CA ALA A 33 8.52 -13.81 0.35
C ALA A 33 9.52 -14.74 -0.38
N ASN A 34 9.35 -16.06 -0.25
CA ASN A 34 10.16 -17.05 -0.96
C ASN A 34 9.89 -17.02 -2.48
N ALA A 35 8.63 -16.93 -2.90
CA ALA A 35 8.28 -16.81 -4.31
C ALA A 35 8.92 -15.57 -4.94
N ARG A 36 8.87 -14.42 -4.27
CA ARG A 36 9.53 -13.19 -4.72
C ARG A 36 11.04 -13.38 -4.86
N LYS A 37 11.69 -14.07 -3.90
CA LYS A 37 13.10 -14.37 -3.98
C LYS A 37 13.42 -15.24 -5.22
N ASP A 38 12.66 -16.30 -5.44
CA ASP A 38 12.84 -17.19 -6.59
C ASP A 38 12.69 -16.42 -7.92
N VAL A 39 11.71 -15.52 -8.01
CA VAL A 39 11.48 -14.64 -9.17
C VAL A 39 12.68 -13.71 -9.40
N ARG A 40 13.17 -13.04 -8.36
CA ARG A 40 14.35 -12.17 -8.46
C ARG A 40 15.60 -12.93 -8.91
N ASP A 41 15.87 -14.10 -8.33
CA ASP A 41 17.03 -14.92 -8.67
C ASP A 41 16.95 -15.41 -10.12
N CYS A 42 15.78 -15.80 -10.58
CA CYS A 42 15.53 -16.19 -11.96
C CYS A 42 15.77 -15.02 -12.94
N LEU A 43 15.26 -13.83 -12.64
CA LEU A 43 15.42 -12.65 -13.50
C LEU A 43 16.86 -12.12 -13.51
N ARG A 44 17.61 -12.17 -12.38
CA ARG A 44 19.02 -11.74 -12.31
C ARG A 44 19.91 -12.44 -13.31
N THR A 45 19.72 -13.73 -13.47
CA THR A 45 20.54 -14.55 -14.40
C THR A 45 19.88 -14.68 -15.77
N GLY A 46 18.57 -14.75 -15.80
CA GLY A 46 17.80 -15.02 -17.01
C GLY A 46 17.75 -13.84 -17.98
N ILE A 47 17.56 -12.61 -17.50
CA ILE A 47 17.49 -11.42 -18.37
C ILE A 47 18.80 -11.24 -19.15
N PRO A 48 19.99 -11.17 -18.51
CA PRO A 48 21.25 -11.05 -19.27
C PRO A 48 21.46 -12.20 -20.26
N ARG A 49 21.14 -13.43 -19.86
CA ARG A 49 21.26 -14.58 -20.77
C ARG A 49 20.38 -14.43 -22.02
N VAL A 50 19.11 -14.13 -21.87
CA VAL A 50 18.17 -13.98 -22.99
C VAL A 50 18.56 -12.80 -23.88
N LEU A 51 18.99 -11.69 -23.31
CA LEU A 51 19.45 -10.55 -24.09
C LEU A 51 20.71 -10.87 -24.90
N ASN A 52 21.65 -11.62 -24.35
CA ASN A 52 22.82 -12.10 -25.11
C ASN A 52 22.40 -13.03 -26.26
N GLU A 53 21.44 -13.94 -26.05
CA GLU A 53 20.88 -14.81 -27.09
C GLU A 53 20.19 -14.00 -28.20
N LEU A 54 19.65 -12.82 -27.89
CA LEU A 54 19.07 -11.88 -28.85
C LEU A 54 20.09 -11.01 -29.59
N GLY A 55 21.41 -11.20 -29.30
CA GLY A 55 22.49 -10.51 -30.01
C GLY A 55 22.95 -9.21 -29.34
N TYR A 56 22.53 -8.92 -28.11
CA TYR A 56 23.13 -7.85 -27.31
C TYR A 56 24.48 -8.35 -26.79
N THR A 57 25.57 -7.76 -27.29
CA THR A 57 26.95 -8.25 -27.05
C THR A 57 27.70 -7.49 -25.95
N GLU A 58 27.17 -6.41 -25.47
CA GLU A 58 27.75 -5.67 -24.35
C GLU A 58 27.46 -6.38 -23.01
N ASP A 59 28.30 -6.11 -22.01
CA ASP A 59 28.15 -6.67 -20.67
C ASP A 59 26.84 -6.17 -20.03
N ILE A 60 25.80 -6.98 -20.14
CA ILE A 60 24.47 -6.63 -19.62
C ILE A 60 24.46 -6.89 -18.12
N PRO A 61 24.33 -5.85 -17.29
CA PRO A 61 24.35 -6.04 -15.86
C PRO A 61 23.11 -6.78 -15.36
N GLN A 62 23.28 -7.51 -14.27
CA GLN A 62 22.15 -8.14 -13.59
C GLN A 62 21.17 -7.08 -13.10
N PRO A 63 19.84 -7.26 -13.30
CA PRO A 63 18.84 -6.32 -12.83
C PRO A 63 18.85 -6.16 -11.32
N ARG A 64 18.45 -4.98 -10.85
CA ARG A 64 18.24 -4.65 -9.45
C ARG A 64 16.75 -4.65 -9.13
N PHE A 65 16.40 -4.81 -7.87
CA PHE A 65 15.01 -4.95 -7.45
C PHE A 65 14.69 -4.02 -6.29
N PHE A 66 13.50 -3.46 -6.33
CA PHE A 66 12.97 -2.63 -5.26
C PHE A 66 11.51 -2.98 -4.99
N THR A 67 11.21 -3.40 -3.76
CA THR A 67 9.84 -3.70 -3.35
C THR A 67 9.08 -2.40 -3.09
N GLN A 68 7.91 -2.29 -3.67
CA GLN A 68 7.08 -1.09 -3.64
C GLN A 68 5.64 -1.44 -3.24
N GLY A 69 4.70 -0.51 -3.39
CA GLY A 69 3.30 -0.74 -3.14
C GLY A 69 2.95 -1.04 -1.69
N SER A 70 1.83 -1.71 -1.51
CA SER A 70 1.24 -1.95 -0.18
C SER A 70 2.10 -2.80 0.76
N TRP A 71 2.93 -3.68 0.21
CA TRP A 71 3.91 -4.44 0.99
C TRP A 71 4.97 -3.54 1.61
N ALA A 72 5.53 -2.61 0.82
CA ALA A 72 6.56 -1.68 1.28
C ALA A 72 6.01 -0.64 2.28
N TYR A 73 4.76 -0.24 2.12
CA TYR A 73 4.09 0.73 3.02
C TYR A 73 3.58 0.10 4.31
N LYS A 74 3.62 -1.24 4.42
CA LYS A 74 3.00 -2.02 5.51
C LYS A 74 1.49 -1.79 5.59
N THR A 75 0.83 -1.65 4.43
CA THR A 75 -0.62 -1.49 4.31
C THR A 75 -1.28 -2.63 3.52
N LEU A 76 -0.55 -3.71 3.27
CA LEU A 76 -1.10 -4.90 2.63
C LEU A 76 -2.14 -5.54 3.55
N ASN A 77 -3.32 -5.80 2.99
CA ASN A 77 -4.35 -6.59 3.65
C ASN A 77 -4.45 -7.97 3.01
N SER A 78 -4.79 -8.96 3.81
CA SER A 78 -5.26 -10.25 3.32
C SER A 78 -6.49 -10.06 2.43
N PRO A 79 -6.66 -10.81 1.33
CA PRO A 79 -7.85 -10.74 0.50
C PRO A 79 -9.13 -10.99 1.29
N ALA A 80 -10.16 -10.17 1.07
CA ALA A 80 -11.42 -10.29 1.77
C ALA A 80 -12.30 -11.40 1.19
N GLN A 81 -12.28 -11.55 -0.12
CA GLN A 81 -13.17 -12.43 -0.87
C GLN A 81 -12.60 -12.71 -2.27
N ARG A 82 -13.04 -13.79 -2.90
CA ARG A 82 -12.69 -14.07 -4.30
C ARG A 82 -13.34 -13.05 -5.22
N PRO A 83 -12.67 -12.62 -6.30
CA PRO A 83 -11.37 -13.08 -6.83
C PRO A 83 -10.15 -12.28 -6.35
N GLN A 84 -10.24 -11.53 -5.26
CA GLN A 84 -9.15 -10.69 -4.75
C GLN A 84 -7.90 -11.51 -4.44
N GLN A 85 -6.75 -10.86 -4.62
CA GLN A 85 -5.45 -11.43 -4.32
C GLN A 85 -4.59 -10.39 -3.58
N ALA A 86 -3.69 -10.85 -2.74
CA ALA A 86 -2.62 -10.02 -2.19
C ALA A 86 -1.69 -9.63 -3.34
N ASP A 87 -1.51 -8.33 -3.52
CA ASP A 87 -0.70 -7.74 -4.59
C ASP A 87 0.66 -7.33 -4.04
N VAL A 88 1.73 -7.89 -4.62
CA VAL A 88 3.11 -7.60 -4.24
C VAL A 88 3.84 -7.00 -5.43
N ASP A 89 4.08 -5.70 -5.35
CA ASP A 89 4.83 -4.97 -6.37
C ASP A 89 6.33 -5.10 -6.14
N ASP A 90 7.08 -5.61 -7.11
CA ASP A 90 8.52 -5.80 -7.04
C ASP A 90 9.22 -5.30 -8.32
N GLY A 91 9.59 -4.01 -8.33
CA GLY A 91 10.19 -3.35 -9.48
C GLY A 91 11.53 -3.98 -9.89
N CYS A 92 11.70 -4.22 -11.19
CA CYS A 92 12.92 -4.73 -11.82
C CYS A 92 13.60 -3.63 -12.62
N TYR A 93 14.86 -3.32 -12.32
CA TYR A 93 15.58 -2.15 -12.82
C TYR A 93 16.81 -2.54 -13.63
N LEU A 94 16.94 -1.94 -14.82
CA LEU A 94 18.12 -2.00 -15.68
C LEU A 94 18.67 -0.59 -15.96
N PRO A 95 19.97 -0.46 -16.38
CA PRO A 95 20.54 0.83 -16.73
C PRO A 95 19.97 1.36 -18.05
N LEU A 96 19.95 2.68 -18.22
CA LEU A 96 19.51 3.36 -19.45
C LEU A 96 20.38 3.07 -20.67
N SER A 97 21.67 2.73 -20.49
CA SER A 97 22.55 2.28 -21.56
C SER A 97 21.96 1.10 -22.33
N PHE A 98 21.27 0.21 -21.63
CA PHE A 98 20.50 -0.86 -22.26
C PHE A 98 19.43 -0.32 -23.22
N VAL A 99 18.75 0.78 -22.85
CA VAL A 99 17.71 1.42 -23.68
C VAL A 99 18.33 2.14 -24.87
N SER A 100 19.48 2.81 -24.67
CA SER A 100 20.17 3.61 -25.68
C SER A 100 20.90 2.77 -26.74
N GLN A 101 21.29 1.54 -26.41
CA GLN A 101 21.88 0.57 -27.39
C GLN A 101 20.87 0.13 -28.43
N THR A 102 19.56 0.20 -28.12
CA THR A 102 18.55 -0.02 -29.13
C THR A 102 18.38 1.24 -29.99
N LYS A 103 18.57 1.12 -31.27
CA LYS A 103 18.39 2.24 -32.23
C LYS A 103 16.99 2.88 -32.18
N ARG A 104 16.06 2.31 -31.39
CA ARG A 104 14.69 2.77 -31.21
C ARG A 104 14.26 2.51 -29.76
N PRO A 105 14.03 3.55 -28.93
CA PRO A 105 13.57 3.39 -27.54
C PRO A 105 12.29 2.55 -27.39
N SER A 106 11.39 2.63 -28.39
CA SER A 106 10.17 1.80 -28.45
C SER A 106 10.43 0.30 -28.48
N THR A 107 11.50 -0.09 -29.15
CA THR A 107 11.89 -1.51 -29.21
C THR A 107 12.49 -1.98 -27.90
N ALA A 108 13.13 -1.09 -27.13
CA ALA A 108 13.78 -1.45 -25.87
C ALA A 108 12.79 -1.89 -24.79
N ALA A 109 11.64 -1.21 -24.64
CA ALA A 109 10.62 -1.62 -23.68
C ALA A 109 10.08 -3.02 -24.02
N THR A 110 9.73 -3.25 -25.29
CA THR A 110 9.27 -4.56 -25.78
C THR A 110 10.32 -5.65 -25.58
N VAL A 111 11.58 -5.36 -25.89
CA VAL A 111 12.69 -6.31 -25.71
C VAL A 111 12.87 -6.64 -24.22
N PHE A 112 12.75 -5.66 -23.33
CA PHE A 112 12.87 -5.89 -21.91
C PHE A 112 11.74 -6.77 -21.39
N PHE A 113 10.47 -6.51 -21.77
CA PHE A 113 9.36 -7.39 -21.43
C PHE A 113 9.59 -8.81 -21.94
N ASN A 114 9.94 -8.97 -23.21
CA ASN A 114 10.17 -10.29 -23.81
C ASN A 114 11.31 -11.03 -23.11
N ALA A 115 12.42 -10.35 -22.81
CA ALA A 115 13.54 -10.97 -22.12
C ALA A 115 13.19 -11.41 -20.69
N ALA A 116 12.43 -10.60 -19.96
CA ALA A 116 11.97 -10.97 -18.64
C ALA A 116 10.96 -12.12 -18.65
N GLU A 117 10.02 -12.13 -19.59
CA GLU A 117 9.04 -13.20 -19.74
C GLU A 117 9.70 -14.53 -20.14
N GLU A 118 10.63 -14.51 -21.12
CA GLU A 118 11.39 -15.71 -21.52
C GLU A 118 12.25 -16.22 -20.36
N ALA A 119 12.88 -15.33 -19.61
CA ALA A 119 13.66 -15.71 -18.43
C ALA A 119 12.79 -16.40 -17.36
N LEU A 120 11.53 -15.98 -17.19
CA LEU A 120 10.61 -16.53 -16.18
C LEU A 120 10.01 -17.89 -16.56
N LYS A 121 9.89 -18.24 -17.85
CA LYS A 121 9.23 -19.47 -18.29
C LYS A 121 9.66 -20.74 -17.53
N PRO A 122 10.96 -21.06 -17.38
CA PRO A 122 11.37 -22.27 -16.68
C PRO A 122 10.93 -22.31 -15.20
N LEU A 123 10.92 -21.16 -14.54
CA LEU A 123 10.45 -21.03 -13.16
C LEU A 123 8.93 -21.23 -13.07
N ILE A 124 8.19 -20.56 -13.96
CA ILE A 124 6.74 -20.66 -14.05
C ILE A 124 6.29 -22.11 -14.26
N ASP A 125 6.91 -22.81 -15.20
CA ASP A 125 6.61 -24.21 -15.49
C ASP A 125 6.92 -25.13 -14.29
N THR A 126 8.10 -24.94 -13.68
CA THR A 126 8.52 -25.74 -12.50
C THR A 126 7.60 -25.55 -11.31
N LYS A 127 7.20 -24.32 -11.03
CA LYS A 127 6.35 -23.96 -9.89
C LYS A 127 4.85 -24.13 -10.18
N ARG A 128 4.46 -24.33 -11.46
CA ARG A 128 3.08 -24.35 -11.93
C ARG A 128 2.33 -23.06 -11.61
N TRP A 129 3.04 -21.95 -11.75
CA TRP A 129 2.45 -20.62 -11.61
C TRP A 129 1.82 -20.17 -12.93
N THR A 130 1.10 -19.06 -12.90
CA THR A 130 0.52 -18.49 -14.12
C THR A 130 1.17 -17.16 -14.45
N LEU A 131 1.73 -17.05 -15.65
CA LEU A 131 2.26 -15.81 -16.18
C LEU A 131 1.15 -15.05 -16.90
N VAL A 132 0.95 -13.78 -16.55
CA VAL A 132 -0.03 -12.88 -17.17
C VAL A 132 0.73 -11.75 -17.86
N THR A 133 0.56 -11.64 -19.19
CA THR A 133 1.35 -10.75 -20.05
C THR A 133 0.53 -9.65 -20.72
N ASP A 134 -0.74 -9.52 -20.38
CA ASP A 134 -1.66 -8.49 -20.92
C ASP A 134 -1.67 -7.18 -20.12
N LYS A 135 -0.91 -7.10 -19.02
CA LYS A 135 -0.78 -5.88 -18.23
C LYS A 135 0.13 -4.87 -18.96
N PRO A 136 -0.30 -3.61 -19.13
CA PRO A 136 0.46 -2.65 -19.94
C PRO A 136 1.79 -2.23 -19.29
N THR A 137 1.91 -2.24 -17.97
CA THR A 137 3.04 -1.66 -17.22
C THR A 137 3.82 -2.65 -16.38
N CYS A 138 3.39 -3.91 -16.29
CA CYS A 138 4.08 -4.93 -15.50
C CYS A 138 3.93 -6.33 -16.09
N ILE A 139 4.73 -7.25 -15.61
CA ILE A 139 4.53 -8.69 -15.74
C ILE A 139 3.87 -9.17 -14.46
N ARG A 140 2.75 -9.88 -14.54
CA ARG A 140 2.09 -10.45 -13.38
C ARG A 140 2.31 -11.95 -13.31
N ILE A 141 2.71 -12.43 -12.13
CA ILE A 141 2.84 -13.85 -11.82
C ILE A 141 1.84 -14.21 -10.74
N VAL A 142 0.82 -15.01 -11.08
CA VAL A 142 -0.10 -15.56 -10.10
C VAL A 142 0.58 -16.78 -9.44
N ILE A 143 0.98 -16.62 -8.19
CA ILE A 143 1.75 -17.60 -7.42
C ILE A 143 0.88 -18.51 -6.55
N ALA A 144 -0.34 -18.05 -6.26
CA ALA A 144 -1.36 -18.77 -5.51
C ALA A 144 -2.75 -18.18 -5.81
N THR A 145 -3.81 -18.86 -5.40
CA THR A 145 -5.18 -18.35 -5.55
C THR A 145 -5.41 -17.04 -4.78
N TYR A 146 -4.62 -16.79 -3.75
CA TYR A 146 -4.71 -15.64 -2.87
C TYR A 146 -3.63 -14.57 -3.11
N ALA A 147 -2.67 -14.78 -4.04
CA ALA A 147 -1.54 -13.85 -4.21
C ALA A 147 -0.97 -13.84 -5.63
N HIS A 148 -0.51 -12.67 -6.06
CA HIS A 148 0.30 -12.48 -7.25
C HIS A 148 1.47 -11.51 -6.97
N ILE A 149 2.47 -11.56 -7.86
CA ILE A 149 3.60 -10.64 -7.86
C ILE A 149 3.53 -9.86 -9.17
N ASP A 150 3.47 -8.53 -9.07
CA ASP A 150 3.60 -7.60 -10.18
C ASP A 150 5.05 -7.13 -10.29
N ILE A 151 5.60 -7.24 -11.49
CA ILE A 151 6.99 -6.88 -11.80
C ILE A 151 6.96 -5.75 -12.82
N PRO A 152 6.82 -4.49 -12.41
CA PRO A 152 7.07 -3.37 -13.30
C PRO A 152 8.56 -3.31 -13.66
N LEU A 153 8.83 -2.97 -14.93
CA LEU A 153 10.17 -2.93 -15.48
C LEU A 153 10.62 -1.48 -15.62
N TYR A 154 11.76 -1.15 -15.06
CA TYR A 154 12.27 0.23 -15.02
C TYR A 154 13.64 0.35 -15.67
N ALA A 155 13.90 1.53 -16.25
CA ALA A 155 15.23 1.95 -16.66
C ALA A 155 15.67 3.17 -15.84
N ILE A 156 16.94 3.16 -15.40
CA ILE A 156 17.54 4.24 -14.60
C ILE A 156 18.89 4.65 -15.22
N PRO A 157 19.36 5.90 -15.02
CA PRO A 157 20.65 6.34 -15.52
C PRO A 157 21.80 5.43 -15.07
N ASP A 158 22.81 5.28 -15.95
CA ASP A 158 23.92 4.33 -15.73
C ASP A 158 24.77 4.66 -14.51
N GLU A 159 24.99 5.95 -14.24
CA GLU A 159 25.76 6.41 -13.09
C GLU A 159 25.08 5.99 -11.77
N GLU A 160 23.77 6.14 -11.71
CA GLU A 160 22.96 5.74 -10.57
C GLU A 160 22.91 4.20 -10.44
N PHE A 161 22.84 3.49 -11.57
CA PHE A 161 22.91 2.03 -11.58
C PHE A 161 24.28 1.52 -11.08
N ALA A 162 25.37 2.16 -11.49
CA ALA A 162 26.72 1.86 -11.02
C ALA A 162 26.88 2.12 -9.52
N THR A 163 26.30 3.22 -9.01
CA THR A 163 26.28 3.55 -7.59
C THR A 163 25.52 2.49 -6.77
N LEU A 164 24.37 2.06 -7.26
CA LEU A 164 23.61 0.94 -6.66
C LEU A 164 24.44 -0.34 -6.60
N ARG A 165 25.16 -0.64 -7.68
CA ARG A 165 26.03 -1.82 -7.77
C ARG A 165 27.17 -1.75 -6.77
N ALA A 166 27.90 -0.65 -6.72
CA ALA A 166 29.04 -0.47 -5.82
C ALA A 166 28.63 -0.53 -4.34
N ALA A 167 27.50 0.07 -3.96
CA ALA A 167 26.99 -0.01 -2.61
C ALA A 167 26.64 -1.45 -2.21
N MET A 168 26.02 -2.23 -3.09
CA MET A 168 25.70 -3.65 -2.82
C MET A 168 26.94 -4.53 -2.70
N GLU A 169 27.98 -4.27 -3.48
CA GLU A 169 29.26 -5.01 -3.42
C GLU A 169 30.06 -4.70 -2.16
N SER A 170 29.93 -3.48 -1.58
CA SER A 170 30.66 -3.06 -0.39
C SER A 170 30.17 -3.68 0.92
N TYR A 171 28.96 -4.22 0.96
CA TYR A 171 28.35 -4.77 2.17
C TYR A 171 28.64 -6.26 2.44
N GLY A 172 29.40 -6.95 1.58
CA GLY A 172 29.90 -8.31 1.82
C GLY A 172 28.86 -9.42 1.98
N TYR A 173 29.20 -10.61 1.53
CA TYR A 173 28.26 -11.74 1.37
C TYR A 173 27.72 -12.38 2.67
N ASP A 174 28.19 -12.05 3.86
CA ASP A 174 27.92 -12.80 5.10
C ASP A 174 26.70 -12.38 5.93
N SER A 175 25.98 -11.33 5.53
CA SER A 175 24.68 -10.98 6.14
C SER A 175 23.68 -10.49 5.10
N LEU A 176 23.54 -11.25 4.04
CA LEU A 176 22.96 -10.86 2.76
C LEU A 176 21.55 -10.22 2.86
N THR A 177 20.67 -10.75 3.70
CA THR A 177 19.26 -10.29 3.72
C THR A 177 19.08 -8.95 4.45
N LYS A 178 19.82 -8.73 5.56
CA LYS A 178 19.75 -7.45 6.28
C LYS A 178 20.55 -6.35 5.59
N ALA A 179 21.72 -6.67 5.06
CA ALA A 179 22.58 -5.71 4.37
C ALA A 179 21.98 -5.29 3.01
N ILE A 180 21.36 -6.22 2.28
CA ILE A 180 20.64 -5.91 1.03
C ILE A 180 19.48 -4.96 1.32
N ASN A 181 18.69 -5.18 2.37
CA ASN A 181 17.56 -4.30 2.72
C ASN A 181 18.01 -2.90 3.19
N ILE A 182 19.18 -2.78 3.81
CA ILE A 182 19.74 -1.49 4.24
C ILE A 182 20.40 -0.77 3.06
N ALA A 183 21.23 -1.45 2.28
CA ALA A 183 21.89 -0.88 1.11
C ALA A 183 20.88 -0.51 0.01
N GLU A 184 19.90 -1.34 -0.27
CA GLU A 184 18.79 -1.00 -1.17
C GLU A 184 18.06 0.25 -0.68
N ARG A 185 17.86 0.42 0.62
CA ARG A 185 17.13 1.55 1.19
C ARG A 185 17.91 2.86 1.08
N ASP A 186 19.20 2.87 1.40
CA ASP A 186 19.99 4.10 1.50
C ASP A 186 20.45 4.59 0.13
N VAL A 187 20.71 3.69 -0.82
CA VAL A 187 21.15 4.05 -2.17
C VAL A 187 19.97 4.42 -3.08
N TRP A 188 18.81 3.77 -2.89
CA TRP A 188 17.60 4.09 -3.64
C TRP A 188 17.02 5.49 -3.32
N THR A 189 17.26 6.03 -2.13
CA THR A 189 16.84 7.39 -1.77
C THR A 189 17.63 8.48 -2.48
N ALA A 190 18.82 8.18 -3.01
CA ALA A 190 19.68 9.15 -3.70
C ALA A 190 19.36 9.36 -5.20
N LEU A 191 18.48 8.52 -5.79
CA LEU A 191 18.13 8.63 -7.22
C LEU A 191 17.15 9.77 -7.49
N PRO A 192 17.42 10.67 -8.48
CA PRO A 192 16.44 11.65 -8.90
C PRO A 192 15.19 10.99 -9.48
N ALA A 193 14.00 11.37 -8.94
CA ALA A 193 12.73 10.77 -9.31
C ALA A 193 12.34 11.02 -10.78
N ASP A 194 12.77 12.14 -11.34
CA ASP A 194 12.50 12.56 -12.72
C ASP A 194 13.26 11.78 -13.80
N LYS A 195 14.19 10.89 -13.37
CA LYS A 195 15.03 10.11 -14.28
C LYS A 195 14.67 8.62 -14.35
N VAL A 196 13.65 8.19 -13.62
CA VAL A 196 13.20 6.81 -13.65
C VAL A 196 12.12 6.62 -14.72
N LEU A 197 12.37 5.67 -15.64
CA LEU A 197 11.48 5.36 -16.74
C LEU A 197 10.83 4.00 -16.52
N LEU A 198 9.50 3.96 -16.50
CA LEU A 198 8.70 2.74 -16.45
C LEU A 198 8.43 2.26 -17.89
N ALA A 199 8.71 1.00 -18.17
CA ALA A 199 8.37 0.37 -19.43
C ALA A 199 6.86 0.19 -19.57
N HIS A 200 6.34 0.55 -20.75
CA HIS A 200 4.93 0.35 -21.12
C HIS A 200 4.85 -0.39 -22.43
N ARG A 201 3.99 -1.41 -22.53
CA ARG A 201 3.91 -2.26 -23.73
C ARG A 201 3.50 -1.51 -25.00
N GLU A 202 2.62 -0.50 -24.84
CA GLU A 202 2.07 0.28 -25.96
C GLU A 202 2.75 1.64 -26.12
N HIS A 203 3.14 2.28 -25.03
CA HIS A 203 3.67 3.65 -25.00
C HIS A 203 5.18 3.73 -24.80
N ASN A 204 5.88 2.60 -24.81
CA ASN A 204 7.32 2.44 -24.67
C ASN A 204 7.82 2.77 -23.24
N TRP A 205 8.12 4.03 -22.96
CA TRP A 205 8.65 4.47 -21.67
C TRP A 205 7.84 5.65 -21.15
N MET A 206 7.54 5.61 -19.86
CA MET A 206 6.83 6.65 -19.14
C MET A 206 7.68 7.09 -17.95
N ALA A 207 7.75 8.39 -17.69
CA ALA A 207 8.32 8.86 -16.43
C ALA A 207 7.42 8.39 -15.28
N SER A 208 7.94 7.56 -14.42
CA SER A 208 7.19 7.06 -13.25
C SER A 208 8.17 6.49 -12.23
N ASP A 209 8.07 6.97 -11.00
CA ASP A 209 8.88 6.51 -9.88
C ASP A 209 7.97 6.19 -8.68
N PRO A 210 7.96 4.95 -8.20
CA PRO A 210 7.13 4.58 -7.05
C PRO A 210 7.67 5.04 -5.69
N ARG A 211 8.94 5.47 -5.63
CA ARG A 211 9.62 5.83 -4.38
C ARG A 211 9.03 7.06 -3.69
N PRO A 212 8.75 8.18 -4.39
CA PRO A 212 8.19 9.37 -3.75
C PRO A 212 6.86 9.11 -3.02
N VAL A 213 6.00 8.26 -3.56
CA VAL A 213 4.74 7.88 -2.90
C VAL A 213 5.00 7.13 -1.60
N LYS A 214 6.01 6.23 -1.59
CA LYS A 214 6.41 5.52 -0.38
C LYS A 214 6.95 6.48 0.67
N GLU A 215 7.87 7.35 0.29
CA GLU A 215 8.49 8.33 1.18
C GLU A 215 7.45 9.30 1.76
N TRP A 216 6.56 9.81 0.91
CA TRP A 216 5.44 10.64 1.35
C TRP A 216 4.59 9.93 2.41
N PHE A 217 4.13 8.71 2.13
CA PHE A 217 3.23 8.03 3.08
C PHE A 217 3.93 7.64 4.39
N LEU A 218 5.20 7.22 4.32
CA LEU A 218 5.98 6.93 5.53
C LEU A 218 6.22 8.21 6.35
N GLY A 219 6.46 9.36 5.70
CA GLY A 219 6.55 10.67 6.36
C GLY A 219 5.22 11.08 7.03
N GLU A 220 4.08 10.87 6.37
CA GLU A 220 2.76 11.10 6.97
C GLU A 220 2.52 10.23 8.21
N VAL A 221 2.94 8.95 8.16
CA VAL A 221 2.84 8.05 9.31
C VAL A 221 3.80 8.45 10.43
N GLU A 222 5.01 8.88 10.12
CA GLU A 222 5.96 9.38 11.13
C GLU A 222 5.40 10.61 11.84
N ALA A 223 4.82 11.55 11.09
CA ALA A 223 4.26 12.78 11.64
C ALA A 223 2.97 12.56 12.45
N LYS A 224 2.09 11.64 12.02
CA LYS A 224 0.74 11.45 12.56
C LYS A 224 0.58 10.20 13.42
N GLY A 225 1.56 9.32 13.39
CA GLY A 225 1.60 8.06 14.15
C GLY A 225 1.00 6.85 13.40
N GLU A 226 1.29 5.66 13.93
CA GLU A 226 0.87 4.37 13.35
C GLU A 226 -0.66 4.21 13.22
N GLN A 227 -1.44 5.00 13.96
CA GLN A 227 -2.89 4.97 13.85
C GLN A 227 -3.37 5.38 12.44
N LEU A 228 -2.66 6.30 11.76
CA LEU A 228 -2.96 6.63 10.36
C LEU A 228 -2.85 5.39 9.45
N ARG A 229 -1.77 4.59 9.62
CA ARG A 229 -1.58 3.37 8.83
C ARG A 229 -2.72 2.37 9.08
N ARG A 230 -3.14 2.20 10.32
CA ARG A 230 -4.27 1.33 10.67
C ARG A 230 -5.56 1.81 10.04
N VAL A 231 -5.87 3.11 10.14
CA VAL A 231 -7.07 3.70 9.51
C VAL A 231 -7.07 3.48 8.00
N VAL A 232 -5.94 3.67 7.32
CA VAL A 232 -5.82 3.37 5.88
C VAL A 232 -6.10 1.88 5.60
N ARG A 233 -5.61 0.97 6.44
CA ARG A 233 -5.90 -0.46 6.30
C ARG A 233 -7.39 -0.77 6.51
N TYR A 234 -8.05 -0.10 7.44
CA TYR A 234 -9.50 -0.26 7.65
C TYR A 234 -10.32 0.29 6.47
N LEU A 235 -9.95 1.42 5.89
CA LEU A 235 -10.59 1.93 4.67
C LEU A 235 -10.44 0.94 3.50
N LYS A 236 -9.25 0.37 3.32
CA LYS A 236 -9.01 -0.69 2.34
C LYS A 236 -9.85 -1.93 2.65
N ALA A 237 -9.95 -2.33 3.92
CA ALA A 237 -10.74 -3.48 4.32
C ALA A 237 -12.23 -3.30 4.03
N PHE A 238 -12.78 -2.11 4.27
CA PHE A 238 -14.14 -1.77 3.86
C PHE A 238 -14.31 -1.84 2.34
N ARG A 239 -13.40 -1.20 1.58
CA ARG A 239 -13.38 -1.29 0.13
C ARG A 239 -13.37 -2.73 -0.36
N ASP A 240 -12.46 -3.56 0.17
CA ASP A 240 -12.27 -4.94 -0.26
C ASP A 240 -13.52 -5.82 0.03
N TRP A 241 -14.26 -5.51 1.09
CA TRP A 241 -15.52 -6.19 1.39
C TRP A 241 -16.68 -5.69 0.53
N ARG A 242 -16.76 -4.38 0.27
CA ARG A 242 -17.83 -3.76 -0.51
C ARG A 242 -17.74 -4.07 -2.01
N TRP A 243 -16.51 -4.12 -2.56
CA TRP A 243 -16.27 -4.38 -3.97
C TRP A 243 -15.39 -5.63 -4.15
N PRO A 244 -15.97 -6.74 -4.64
CA PRO A 244 -15.16 -7.93 -5.01
C PRO A 244 -14.10 -7.61 -6.07
N THR A 245 -14.41 -6.66 -6.97
CA THR A 245 -13.51 -6.13 -8.00
C THR A 245 -13.74 -4.62 -8.16
N GLY A 246 -12.69 -3.86 -8.46
CA GLY A 246 -12.78 -2.41 -8.65
C GLY A 246 -12.82 -1.61 -7.35
N GLY A 247 -13.57 -0.52 -7.35
CA GLY A 247 -13.61 0.45 -6.25
C GLY A 247 -12.39 1.39 -6.21
N PRO A 248 -12.31 2.29 -5.21
CA PRO A 248 -11.23 3.27 -5.11
C PRO A 248 -9.88 2.58 -4.90
N THR A 249 -8.85 3.06 -5.61
CA THR A 249 -7.48 2.50 -5.50
C THR A 249 -6.88 2.73 -4.12
N SER A 250 -5.90 1.91 -3.73
CA SER A 250 -5.23 2.07 -2.43
C SER A 250 -4.54 3.43 -2.30
N ILE A 251 -3.90 3.92 -3.36
CA ILE A 251 -3.27 5.24 -3.35
C ILE A 251 -4.31 6.37 -3.21
N LEU A 252 -5.47 6.25 -3.85
CA LEU A 252 -6.56 7.22 -3.70
C LEU A 252 -7.04 7.28 -2.25
N LEU A 253 -7.26 6.14 -1.59
CA LEU A 253 -7.66 6.10 -0.19
C LEU A 253 -6.60 6.69 0.74
N MET A 254 -5.31 6.39 0.49
CA MET A 254 -4.19 6.97 1.25
C MET A 254 -4.12 8.49 1.09
N ALA A 255 -4.15 8.98 -0.15
CA ALA A 255 -4.06 10.41 -0.47
C ALA A 255 -5.28 11.21 0.02
N ALA A 256 -6.46 10.60 0.02
CA ALA A 256 -7.67 11.22 0.54
C ALA A 256 -7.69 11.26 2.08
N ALA A 257 -7.24 10.18 2.74
CA ALA A 257 -7.30 10.03 4.19
C ALA A 257 -6.20 10.82 4.93
N ALA A 258 -4.96 10.79 4.43
CA ALA A 258 -3.82 11.35 5.16
C ALA A 258 -4.01 12.83 5.54
N PRO A 259 -4.48 13.75 4.68
CA PRO A 259 -4.65 15.17 5.03
C PRO A 259 -5.73 15.44 6.08
N ILE A 260 -6.76 14.59 6.15
CA ILE A 260 -7.93 14.78 7.02
C ILE A 260 -7.86 13.92 8.30
N PHE A 261 -6.83 13.11 8.42
CA PHE A 261 -6.65 12.25 9.59
C PHE A 261 -6.19 13.06 10.80
N GLU A 262 -6.90 12.87 11.91
CA GLU A 262 -6.52 13.33 13.23
C GLU A 262 -6.40 12.15 14.19
N LYS A 263 -5.33 12.15 14.98
CA LYS A 263 -5.09 11.10 15.96
C LYS A 263 -6.14 11.13 17.08
N ARG A 264 -6.72 9.97 17.39
CA ARG A 264 -7.63 9.75 18.54
C ARG A 264 -7.00 8.73 19.48
N ASP A 265 -6.47 9.17 20.60
CA ASP A 265 -5.73 8.29 21.50
C ASP A 265 -6.58 7.06 21.91
N ARG A 266 -6.08 5.87 21.61
CA ARG A 266 -6.73 4.58 21.86
C ARG A 266 -8.17 4.45 21.33
N ARG A 267 -8.54 5.24 20.31
CA ARG A 267 -9.87 5.25 19.71
C ARG A 267 -9.76 5.15 18.19
N ASP A 268 -9.32 3.97 17.71
CA ASP A 268 -9.27 3.68 16.28
C ASP A 268 -10.64 3.77 15.60
N ASP A 269 -11.70 3.41 16.32
CA ASP A 269 -13.08 3.55 15.89
C ASP A 269 -13.47 5.01 15.61
N LEU A 270 -13.10 5.93 16.49
CA LEU A 270 -13.37 7.36 16.28
C LEU A 270 -12.44 7.99 15.23
N ALA A 271 -11.16 7.61 15.22
CA ALA A 271 -10.23 8.07 14.20
C ALA A 271 -10.69 7.66 12.79
N LEU A 272 -11.18 6.42 12.64
CA LEU A 272 -11.79 5.96 11.40
C LEU A 272 -13.08 6.73 11.08
N LEU A 273 -13.97 6.95 12.06
CA LEU A 273 -15.23 7.67 11.89
C LEU A 273 -14.99 9.11 11.39
N ASP A 274 -14.04 9.83 11.98
CA ASP A 274 -13.70 11.20 11.56
C ASP A 274 -13.25 11.23 10.09
N VAL A 275 -12.39 10.28 9.69
CA VAL A 275 -11.93 10.18 8.30
C VAL A 275 -13.08 9.81 7.36
N VAL A 276 -13.88 8.80 7.70
CA VAL A 276 -15.00 8.34 6.85
C VAL A 276 -16.06 9.43 6.68
N ALA A 277 -16.32 10.25 7.70
CA ALA A 277 -17.26 11.37 7.62
C ALA A 277 -16.81 12.46 6.64
N ALA A 278 -15.51 12.71 6.52
CA ALA A 278 -14.97 13.73 5.62
C ALA A 278 -14.64 13.19 4.21
N LEU A 279 -14.46 11.88 4.07
CA LEU A 279 -13.98 11.24 2.85
C LEU A 279 -14.90 11.45 1.63
N PRO A 280 -16.26 11.37 1.71
CA PRO A 280 -17.14 11.57 0.57
C PRO A 280 -16.99 12.95 -0.08
N ALA A 281 -16.96 14.00 0.73
CA ALA A 281 -16.75 15.37 0.23
C ALA A 281 -15.37 15.50 -0.42
N ARG A 282 -14.35 14.87 0.14
CA ARG A 282 -12.99 14.87 -0.38
C ARG A 282 -12.90 14.16 -1.75
N LEU A 283 -13.56 13.02 -1.90
CA LEU A 283 -13.61 12.28 -3.17
C LEU A 283 -14.30 13.11 -4.27
N ARG A 284 -15.44 13.74 -3.96
CA ARG A 284 -16.17 14.59 -4.91
C ARG A 284 -15.41 15.86 -5.30
N ALA A 285 -14.63 16.43 -4.38
CA ALA A 285 -13.79 17.59 -4.65
C ALA A 285 -12.59 17.28 -5.56
N GLY A 286 -12.24 16.00 -5.70
CA GLY A 286 -11.06 15.56 -6.42
C GLY A 286 -9.85 15.35 -5.48
N VAL A 287 -9.09 14.32 -5.77
CA VAL A 287 -7.86 13.97 -5.05
C VAL A 287 -6.73 13.81 -6.05
N ASP A 288 -5.72 14.65 -5.91
CA ASP A 288 -4.52 14.58 -6.72
C ASP A 288 -3.48 13.66 -6.08
N ASN A 289 -2.55 13.19 -6.92
CA ASN A 289 -1.39 12.45 -6.44
C ASN A 289 -0.54 13.36 -5.55
N PRO A 290 -0.23 12.98 -4.31
CA PRO A 290 0.46 13.85 -3.35
C PRO A 290 1.92 14.17 -3.73
N VAL A 291 2.48 13.44 -4.68
CA VAL A 291 3.87 13.62 -5.14
C VAL A 291 3.95 14.07 -6.61
N GLU A 292 2.94 13.76 -7.40
CA GLU A 292 2.78 14.18 -8.79
C GLU A 292 1.49 14.99 -8.93
N GLY A 293 1.48 16.21 -8.40
CA GLY A 293 0.27 17.02 -8.25
C GLY A 293 -0.52 17.32 -9.55
N ALA A 294 0.04 17.03 -10.72
CA ALA A 294 -0.66 17.10 -12.00
C ALA A 294 -1.51 15.85 -12.30
N GLU A 295 -1.33 14.75 -11.54
CA GLU A 295 -2.09 13.52 -11.71
C GLU A 295 -3.29 13.48 -10.79
N SER A 296 -4.50 13.44 -11.36
CA SER A 296 -5.72 13.25 -10.57
C SER A 296 -5.99 11.75 -10.33
N LEU A 297 -5.95 11.33 -9.07
CA LEU A 297 -6.25 9.95 -8.67
C LEU A 297 -7.74 9.63 -8.81
N THR A 298 -8.63 10.61 -8.65
CA THR A 298 -10.06 10.45 -8.85
C THR A 298 -10.44 10.33 -10.32
N ALA A 299 -9.66 10.93 -11.24
CA ALA A 299 -9.90 10.79 -12.68
C ALA A 299 -9.86 9.33 -13.17
N ARG A 300 -9.00 8.51 -12.57
CA ARG A 300 -8.91 7.07 -12.88
C ARG A 300 -10.18 6.31 -12.52
N LEU A 301 -10.90 6.73 -11.48
CA LEU A 301 -12.14 6.12 -11.05
C LEU A 301 -13.33 6.57 -11.92
N GLY A 302 -13.21 7.74 -12.55
CA GLY A 302 -14.27 8.37 -13.32
C GLY A 302 -15.40 8.96 -12.45
N LYS A 303 -16.23 9.82 -13.03
CA LYS A 303 -17.27 10.54 -12.27
C LYS A 303 -18.26 9.60 -11.56
N THR A 304 -18.74 8.57 -12.27
CA THR A 304 -19.68 7.59 -11.71
C THR A 304 -19.05 6.82 -10.55
N GLY A 305 -17.82 6.32 -10.74
CA GLY A 305 -17.13 5.56 -9.69
C GLY A 305 -16.77 6.43 -8.47
N VAL A 306 -16.51 7.73 -8.67
CA VAL A 306 -16.30 8.67 -7.55
C VAL A 306 -17.60 8.82 -6.74
N GLU A 307 -18.75 8.97 -7.42
CA GLU A 307 -20.04 9.10 -6.72
C GLU A 307 -20.42 7.81 -6.00
N GLU A 308 -20.30 6.66 -6.65
CA GLU A 308 -20.53 5.35 -6.02
C GLU A 308 -19.65 5.13 -4.79
N ALA A 309 -18.37 5.53 -4.85
CA ALA A 309 -17.46 5.45 -3.71
C ALA A 309 -17.86 6.41 -2.59
N ALA A 310 -18.22 7.64 -2.93
CA ALA A 310 -18.67 8.65 -1.96
C ALA A 310 -19.94 8.20 -1.22
N GLU A 311 -20.96 7.73 -1.95
CA GLU A 311 -22.19 7.19 -1.38
C GLU A 311 -21.94 5.99 -0.47
N ALA A 312 -21.07 5.06 -0.89
CA ALA A 312 -20.72 3.90 -0.08
C ALA A 312 -20.02 4.30 1.24
N PHE A 313 -19.16 5.32 1.23
CA PHE A 313 -18.54 5.84 2.46
C PHE A 313 -19.53 6.65 3.32
N GLU A 314 -20.53 7.32 2.75
CA GLU A 314 -21.64 7.93 3.51
C GLU A 314 -22.50 6.87 4.21
N GLU A 315 -22.79 5.77 3.54
CA GLU A 315 -23.48 4.63 4.15
C GLU A 315 -22.64 4.04 5.29
N PHE A 316 -21.34 3.85 5.06
CA PHE A 316 -20.44 3.32 6.08
C PHE A 316 -20.31 4.25 7.29
N GLU A 317 -20.26 5.57 7.08
CA GLU A 317 -20.26 6.56 8.16
C GLU A 317 -21.47 6.39 9.07
N LYS A 318 -22.67 6.30 8.49
CA LYS A 318 -23.92 6.09 9.23
C LYS A 318 -23.89 4.79 10.04
N VAL A 319 -23.38 3.71 9.46
CA VAL A 319 -23.27 2.41 10.12
C VAL A 319 -22.26 2.46 11.27
N LEU A 320 -21.07 3.04 11.05
CA LEU A 320 -20.02 3.13 12.07
C LEU A 320 -20.44 4.06 13.23
N ARG A 321 -21.06 5.19 12.92
CA ARG A 321 -21.63 6.10 13.93
C ARG A 321 -22.74 5.40 14.71
N GLY A 322 -23.66 4.75 14.02
CA GLY A 322 -24.69 3.93 14.64
C GLY A 322 -24.12 2.85 15.56
N ALA A 323 -23.02 2.21 15.18
CA ALA A 323 -22.36 1.19 15.99
C ALA A 323 -21.75 1.78 17.27
N THR A 324 -21.17 2.99 17.22
CA THR A 324 -20.66 3.67 18.43
C THR A 324 -21.79 4.12 19.36
N ASP A 325 -22.98 4.33 18.86
CA ASP A 325 -24.18 4.77 19.62
C ASP A 325 -25.19 3.64 19.86
N ALA A 326 -24.86 2.40 19.45
CA ALA A 326 -25.76 1.26 19.56
C ALA A 326 -26.20 1.00 21.01
N GLY A 327 -27.45 0.52 21.14
CA GLY A 327 -28.02 0.15 22.43
C GLY A 327 -27.42 -1.10 23.05
N SER A 328 -26.73 -1.93 22.23
CA SER A 328 -26.04 -3.12 22.72
C SER A 328 -24.71 -3.38 21.98
N PRO A 329 -23.69 -3.92 22.67
CA PRO A 329 -22.45 -4.33 22.04
C PRO A 329 -22.61 -5.37 20.92
N SER A 330 -23.55 -6.31 21.08
CA SER A 330 -23.82 -7.35 20.06
C SER A 330 -24.33 -6.74 18.76
N GLN A 331 -25.18 -5.73 18.83
CA GLN A 331 -25.67 -5.01 17.64
C GLN A 331 -24.54 -4.26 16.95
N ALA A 332 -23.65 -3.61 17.71
CA ALA A 332 -22.47 -2.95 17.16
C ALA A 332 -21.56 -3.94 16.42
N CYS A 333 -21.27 -5.11 17.00
CA CYS A 333 -20.49 -6.15 16.31
C CYS A 333 -21.15 -6.58 14.99
N SER A 334 -22.47 -6.85 15.01
CA SER A 334 -23.22 -7.25 13.82
C SER A 334 -23.12 -6.20 12.69
N TRP A 335 -23.26 -4.91 13.03
CA TRP A 335 -23.15 -3.84 12.05
C TRP A 335 -21.74 -3.72 11.47
N MET A 336 -20.72 -3.89 12.29
CA MET A 336 -19.33 -3.88 11.81
C MET A 336 -19.00 -5.10 10.96
N GLN A 337 -19.53 -6.27 11.28
CA GLN A 337 -19.39 -7.45 10.43
C GLN A 337 -20.08 -7.28 9.06
N ASN A 338 -21.18 -6.56 8.99
CA ASN A 338 -21.78 -6.22 7.69
C ASN A 338 -20.85 -5.33 6.83
N SER A 339 -20.06 -4.46 7.46
CA SER A 339 -19.15 -3.53 6.77
C SER A 339 -17.79 -4.13 6.43
N PHE A 340 -17.30 -5.11 7.19
CA PHE A 340 -15.96 -5.67 7.05
C PHE A 340 -15.91 -7.19 6.79
N GLY A 341 -17.09 -7.83 6.82
CA GLY A 341 -17.19 -9.29 6.76
C GLY A 341 -16.70 -9.98 8.03
N PRO A 342 -16.37 -11.28 7.93
CA PRO A 342 -15.95 -12.09 9.07
C PRO A 342 -14.63 -11.66 9.71
N ARG A 343 -13.88 -10.76 9.06
CA ARG A 343 -12.61 -10.21 9.59
C ARG A 343 -12.83 -9.27 10.80
N PHE A 344 -14.04 -8.78 11.01
CA PHE A 344 -14.34 -8.03 12.23
C PHE A 344 -14.76 -8.99 13.35
N PRO A 345 -14.06 -9.00 14.50
CA PRO A 345 -14.35 -9.93 15.60
C PRO A 345 -15.75 -9.76 16.16
N ASN A 346 -16.44 -10.87 16.43
CA ASN A 346 -17.74 -10.84 17.09
C ASN A 346 -17.58 -11.12 18.59
N GLU A 347 -17.03 -10.15 19.31
CA GLU A 347 -16.74 -10.24 20.74
C GLU A 347 -17.33 -9.05 21.52
N PRO A 348 -18.66 -9.01 21.68
CA PRO A 348 -19.35 -7.88 22.30
C PRO A 348 -18.93 -7.60 23.75
N ASN A 349 -18.45 -8.59 24.47
CA ASN A 349 -17.92 -8.46 25.85
C ASN A 349 -16.65 -7.61 25.95
N ARG A 350 -15.93 -7.40 24.87
CA ARG A 350 -14.73 -6.53 24.81
C ARG A 350 -15.08 -5.07 24.53
N ILE A 351 -16.31 -4.78 24.12
CA ILE A 351 -16.78 -3.41 23.86
C ILE A 351 -17.09 -2.74 25.20
N LYS A 352 -16.45 -1.60 25.45
CA LYS A 352 -16.65 -0.85 26.69
C LYS A 352 -17.70 0.25 26.52
N VAL A 353 -18.58 0.41 27.50
CA VAL A 353 -19.47 1.56 27.55
C VAL A 353 -18.73 2.75 28.13
N VAL A 354 -18.59 3.82 27.37
CA VAL A 354 -17.96 5.07 27.81
C VAL A 354 -19.05 6.00 28.31
N SER A 355 -19.02 6.35 29.58
CA SER A 355 -19.97 7.34 30.15
C SER A 355 -19.67 8.73 29.57
N VAL A 356 -20.73 9.57 29.46
CA VAL A 356 -20.60 10.96 29.00
C VAL A 356 -19.61 11.74 29.88
N ALA A 357 -19.60 11.48 31.19
CA ALA A 357 -18.66 12.10 32.12
C ALA A 357 -17.19 11.76 31.80
N ALA A 358 -16.90 10.51 31.42
CA ALA A 358 -15.53 10.13 31.01
C ALA A 358 -15.12 10.76 29.68
N THR A 359 -16.07 10.97 28.76
CA THR A 359 -15.83 11.64 27.47
C THR A 359 -15.50 13.12 27.69
N ILE A 360 -16.24 13.80 28.58
CA ILE A 360 -15.97 15.19 28.94
C ILE A 360 -14.62 15.35 29.65
N ALA A 361 -14.26 14.42 30.54
CA ALA A 361 -12.98 14.45 31.26
C ALA A 361 -11.77 14.18 30.34
N ALA A 362 -11.96 13.43 29.25
CA ALA A 362 -10.93 13.15 28.24
C ALA A 362 -10.85 14.22 27.13
N ALA A 363 -11.79 15.14 27.05
CA ALA A 363 -11.73 16.26 26.10
C ALA A 363 -10.57 17.21 26.48
N PRO A 364 -9.78 17.71 25.52
CA PRO A 364 -8.76 18.72 25.82
C PRO A 364 -9.42 19.88 26.55
N ALA A 365 -8.80 20.35 27.65
CA ALA A 365 -9.27 21.51 28.37
C ALA A 365 -9.33 22.69 27.39
N THR A 366 -10.55 23.14 27.08
CA THR A 366 -10.74 24.38 26.32
C THR A 366 -10.25 25.50 27.24
N ALA A 367 -9.16 26.17 26.86
CA ALA A 367 -8.74 27.39 27.54
C ALA A 367 -9.86 28.41 27.39
N GLY A 368 -10.66 28.56 28.42
CA GLY A 368 -11.61 29.65 28.50
C GLY A 368 -10.87 31.00 28.47
N PRO A 369 -11.44 32.06 27.90
CA PRO A 369 -10.81 33.36 27.95
C PRO A 369 -10.53 33.74 29.41
N SER A 370 -9.27 34.09 29.69
CA SER A 370 -8.74 34.43 31.00
C SER A 370 -9.42 35.66 31.68
N GLU A 371 -10.37 36.28 30.99
CA GLU A 371 -11.10 37.48 31.46
C GLU A 371 -12.42 37.18 32.17
N LEU A 372 -12.87 35.92 32.27
CA LEU A 372 -14.14 35.57 32.92
C LEU A 372 -14.03 35.31 34.43
N ILE A 373 -12.84 35.40 35.02
CA ILE A 373 -12.66 35.34 36.48
C ILE A 373 -12.46 36.77 37.00
N GLY A 374 -13.54 37.52 37.11
CA GLY A 374 -13.56 38.74 37.85
C GLY A 374 -13.14 38.44 39.32
N ARG A 375 -12.12 39.15 39.83
CA ARG A 375 -11.72 39.11 41.21
C ARG A 375 -12.88 39.60 42.06
N THR A 376 -13.68 38.70 42.61
CA THR A 376 -14.58 39.04 43.70
C THR A 376 -13.73 39.22 44.97
N LYS A 377 -13.57 40.46 45.43
CA LYS A 377 -13.10 40.73 46.78
C LYS A 377 -14.23 40.32 47.72
N ALA A 378 -13.99 39.24 48.53
CA ALA A 378 -14.78 39.03 49.73
C ALA A 378 -14.40 40.10 50.73
N GLY A 379 -15.41 40.85 51.18
CA GLY A 379 -15.29 41.77 52.28
C GLY A 379 -15.31 41.06 53.63
#